data_1a69cda35279a10b4106cdade171e3da
#
_entry.id   1a69cda35279a10b4106cdade171e3da
#
_cell.length_a   1.000
_cell.length_b   1.000
_cell.length_c   1.000
_cell.angle_alpha   90.00
_cell.angle_beta   90.00
_cell.angle_gamma   90.00
#
_symmetry.space_group_name_H-M   'P 1'
#
loop_
_entity.id
_entity.type
_entity.pdbx_description
1 polymer ?
#
loop_
_entity_poly.entity_id
_entity_poly.type
_entity_poly.pdbx_seq_one_letter_code
_entity_poly.pdbx_strand_id
1 'polypeptide(L)'
;MNRLHTLIDGFPRVRILCIGDVMLDKFLYGSVSRISPEAPVPIMKMDRETRMLGGAGNVVTNLCALGCRTTFVSVVGNDGHGRQVRRFLEETCCVPELVECEGYD
;
A
#
# COMPACT_ATOMS: atom_id res chain seq x y z
N MET A 1 18.64 -5.16 -28.49
CA MET A 1 17.64 -4.42 -27.82
C MET A 1 18.11 -3.58 -26.66
N ASN A 2 18.98 -2.88 -26.95
CA ASN A 2 19.81 -2.22 -26.04
C ASN A 2 19.24 -0.95 -25.50
N ARG A 3 18.38 -0.23 -26.23
CA ARG A 3 17.83 1.03 -25.74
C ARG A 3 16.92 0.85 -24.52
N LEU A 4 16.03 -0.13 -24.54
CA LEU A 4 15.16 -0.41 -23.40
C LEU A 4 15.96 -0.90 -22.20
N HIS A 5 16.91 -1.80 -22.42
CA HIS A 5 17.79 -2.26 -21.35
C HIS A 5 18.59 -1.11 -20.75
N THR A 6 19.11 -0.20 -21.57
CA THR A 6 19.86 0.95 -21.11
C THR A 6 19.00 1.86 -20.24
N LEU A 7 17.74 2.09 -20.64
CA LEU A 7 16.81 2.90 -19.86
C LEU A 7 16.52 2.25 -18.51
N ILE A 8 16.26 0.93 -18.49
CA ILE A 8 15.97 0.21 -17.25
C ILE A 8 17.18 0.19 -16.34
N ASP A 9 18.36 0.00 -16.88
CA ASP A 9 19.60 0.01 -16.12
C ASP A 9 19.87 1.38 -15.47
N GLY A 10 19.29 2.45 -16.02
CA GLY A 10 19.39 3.78 -15.46
C GLY A 10 18.41 4.09 -14.33
N PHE A 11 17.42 3.22 -14.08
CA PHE A 11 16.41 3.47 -13.05
C PHE A 11 16.99 3.74 -11.66
N PRO A 12 18.05 3.05 -11.20
CA PRO A 12 18.62 3.35 -9.87
C PRO A 12 19.18 4.77 -9.72
N ARG A 13 19.39 5.46 -10.83
CA ARG A 13 19.87 6.86 -10.82
C ARG A 13 18.73 7.87 -10.86
N VAL A 14 17.50 7.41 -11.08
CA VAL A 14 16.34 8.28 -11.15
C VAL A 14 15.82 8.56 -9.75
N ARG A 15 15.55 9.83 -9.47
CA ARG A 15 14.91 10.24 -8.21
C ARG A 15 13.49 10.68 -8.50
N ILE A 16 12.56 10.12 -7.77
CA ILE A 16 11.13 10.40 -7.96
C ILE A 16 10.55 10.89 -6.65
N LEU A 17 9.85 12.01 -6.72
CA LEU A 17 9.02 12.50 -5.63
C LEU A 17 7.58 12.11 -5.96
N CYS A 18 7.00 11.27 -5.13
CA CYS A 18 5.62 10.83 -5.26
C CYS A 18 4.78 11.51 -4.18
N ILE A 19 3.72 12.19 -4.59
CA ILE A 19 2.80 12.85 -3.66
C ILE A 19 1.41 12.30 -3.97
N GLY A 20 0.73 11.79 -2.95
CA GLY A 20 -0.61 11.27 -3.17
C GLY A 20 -1.17 10.61 -1.93
N ASP A 21 -2.39 10.11 -2.07
CA ASP A 21 -3.08 9.45 -0.98
C ASP A 21 -2.65 7.99 -0.90
N VAL A 22 -2.24 7.58 0.29
CA VAL A 22 -1.93 6.19 0.58
C VAL A 22 -3.15 5.55 1.25
N MET A 23 -3.40 4.31 0.90
CA MET A 23 -4.47 3.52 1.47
C MET A 23 -3.92 2.22 2.01
N LEU A 24 -4.61 1.69 3.02
CA LEU A 24 -4.32 0.36 3.53
C LEU A 24 -5.47 -0.54 3.11
N ASP A 25 -5.23 -1.38 2.12
CA ASP A 25 -6.23 -2.30 1.61
C ASP A 25 -6.22 -3.58 2.43
N LYS A 26 -7.40 -4.02 2.85
CA LYS A 26 -7.59 -5.29 3.53
C LYS A 26 -8.30 -6.25 2.60
N PHE A 27 -7.75 -7.44 2.49
CA PHE A 27 -8.37 -8.52 1.75
C PHE A 27 -8.78 -9.61 2.73
N LEU A 28 -10.08 -9.88 2.76
CA LEU A 28 -10.63 -10.91 3.61
C LEU A 28 -10.93 -12.15 2.77
N TYR A 29 -10.31 -13.25 3.14
CA TYR A 29 -10.47 -14.53 2.46
C TYR A 29 -11.29 -15.46 3.35
N GLY A 30 -12.33 -16.02 2.78
CA GLY A 30 -13.20 -16.90 3.54
C GLY A 30 -14.10 -17.71 2.64
N SER A 31 -14.97 -18.47 3.28
CA SER A 31 -15.95 -19.29 2.58
C SER A 31 -17.35 -18.99 3.11
N VAL A 32 -18.33 -19.05 2.21
CA VAL A 32 -19.74 -18.90 2.56
C VAL A 32 -20.30 -20.32 2.72
N SER A 33 -20.63 -20.70 3.96
CA SER A 33 -21.07 -22.05 4.25
C SER A 33 -22.56 -22.18 4.58
N ARG A 34 -23.21 -21.05 4.91
CA ARG A 34 -24.63 -21.08 5.28
C ARG A 34 -25.25 -19.68 5.17
N ILE A 35 -26.57 -19.66 5.23
CA ILE A 35 -27.34 -18.43 5.29
C ILE A 35 -27.63 -18.10 6.76
N SER A 36 -27.57 -16.81 7.11
CA SER A 36 -27.88 -16.37 8.46
C SER A 36 -29.31 -16.74 8.86
N PRO A 37 -29.55 -17.27 10.06
CA PRO A 37 -30.91 -17.52 10.52
C PRO A 37 -31.72 -16.26 10.81
N GLU A 38 -31.06 -15.11 10.98
CA GLU A 38 -31.74 -13.86 11.33
C GLU A 38 -32.11 -13.02 10.11
N ALA A 39 -31.44 -13.24 9.00
CA ALA A 39 -31.68 -12.51 7.75
C ALA A 39 -31.23 -13.35 6.57
N PRO A 40 -31.80 -13.16 5.38
CA PRO A 40 -31.42 -13.96 4.20
C PRO A 40 -30.09 -13.46 3.60
N VAL A 41 -29.03 -13.47 4.41
CA VAL A 41 -27.70 -13.08 3.99
C VAL A 41 -26.73 -14.22 4.27
N PRO A 42 -25.76 -14.45 3.38
CA PRO A 42 -24.75 -15.47 3.61
C PRO A 42 -23.85 -15.10 4.79
N ILE A 43 -23.43 -16.10 5.53
CA ILE A 43 -22.42 -15.95 6.57
C ILE A 43 -21.10 -16.38 6.00
N MET A 44 -20.14 -15.46 5.96
CA MET A 44 -18.79 -15.76 5.53
C MET A 44 -17.92 -16.07 6.74
N LYS A 45 -17.30 -17.25 6.72
CA LYS A 45 -16.28 -17.58 7.68
C LYS A 45 -14.96 -17.04 7.18
N MET A 46 -14.35 -16.15 7.95
CA MET A 46 -13.08 -15.55 7.57
C MET A 46 -11.94 -16.53 7.85
N ASP A 47 -11.27 -16.97 6.79
CA ASP A 47 -10.13 -17.88 6.90
C ASP A 47 -8.82 -17.14 7.10
N ARG A 48 -8.67 -15.99 6.46
CA ARG A 48 -7.47 -15.17 6.59
C ARG A 48 -7.74 -13.72 6.20
N GLU A 49 -6.87 -12.86 6.66
CA GLU A 49 -6.85 -11.44 6.32
C GLU A 49 -5.49 -11.08 5.78
N THR A 50 -5.43 -10.33 4.68
CA THR A 50 -4.21 -9.82 4.10
C THR A 50 -4.33 -8.31 3.95
N ARG A 51 -3.26 -7.59 4.27
CA ARG A 51 -3.21 -6.14 4.15
C ARG A 51 -2.12 -5.73 3.18
N MET A 52 -2.42 -4.75 2.34
CA MET A 52 -1.49 -4.23 1.34
C MET A 52 -1.67 -2.72 1.21
N LEU A 53 -0.61 -2.04 0.82
CA LEU A 53 -0.71 -0.64 0.49
C LEU A 53 -1.44 -0.46 -0.84
N GLY A 54 -2.42 0.44 -0.85
CA GLY A 54 -3.16 0.83 -2.04
C GLY A 54 -2.94 2.30 -2.37
N GLY A 55 -3.62 2.76 -3.42
CA GLY A 55 -3.48 4.13 -3.89
C GLY A 55 -2.05 4.46 -4.25
N ALA A 56 -1.59 5.63 -3.83
CA ALA A 56 -0.22 6.06 -4.10
C ALA A 56 0.83 5.13 -3.45
N GLY A 57 0.48 4.44 -2.37
CA GLY A 57 1.37 3.46 -1.75
C GLY A 57 1.71 2.30 -2.68
N ASN A 58 0.76 1.85 -3.49
CA ASN A 58 1.02 0.85 -4.50
C ASN A 58 1.97 1.35 -5.58
N VAL A 59 1.81 2.61 -6.00
CA VAL A 59 2.71 3.24 -6.98
C VAL A 59 4.14 3.27 -6.43
N VAL A 60 4.31 3.68 -5.18
CA VAL A 60 5.62 3.73 -4.52
C VAL A 60 6.26 2.35 -4.46
N THR A 61 5.48 1.33 -4.11
CA THR A 61 5.98 -0.05 -4.04
C THR A 61 6.51 -0.49 -5.41
N ASN A 62 5.79 -0.16 -6.48
CA ASN A 62 6.22 -0.49 -7.84
C ASN A 62 7.48 0.28 -8.25
N LEU A 63 7.57 1.56 -7.91
CA LEU A 63 8.75 2.37 -8.20
C LEU A 63 9.99 1.83 -7.48
N CYS A 64 9.83 1.41 -6.23
CA CYS A 64 10.91 0.80 -5.47
C CYS A 64 11.33 -0.53 -6.09
N ALA A 65 10.38 -1.33 -6.53
CA ALA A 65 10.68 -2.61 -7.18
C ALA A 65 11.45 -2.41 -8.49
N LEU A 66 11.23 -1.30 -9.18
CA LEU A 66 11.97 -0.94 -10.39
C LEU A 66 13.35 -0.36 -10.09
N GLY A 67 13.67 -0.13 -8.83
CA GLY A 67 14.98 0.34 -8.42
C GLY A 67 15.12 1.85 -8.33
N CYS A 68 14.05 2.61 -8.56
CA CYS A 68 14.10 4.06 -8.49
C CYS A 68 14.26 4.55 -7.05
N ARG A 69 14.95 5.68 -6.88
CA ARG A 69 15.02 6.35 -5.57
C ARG A 69 13.75 7.16 -5.39
N THR A 70 12.93 6.76 -4.46
CA THR A 70 11.59 7.33 -4.29
C THR A 70 11.47 7.99 -2.93
N THR A 71 11.03 9.25 -2.92
CA THR A 71 10.56 9.93 -1.71
C THR A 71 9.04 10.03 -1.82
N PHE A 72 8.34 9.63 -0.77
CA PHE A 72 6.89 9.60 -0.77
C PHE A 72 6.33 10.54 0.27
N VAL A 73 5.53 11.51 -0.20
CA VAL A 73 4.83 12.46 0.66
C VAL A 73 3.36 12.11 0.69
N SER A 74 2.83 11.92 1.88
CA SER A 74 1.41 11.60 2.05
C SER A 74 0.94 12.05 3.44
N VAL A 75 -0.37 11.99 3.64
CA VAL A 75 -1.01 12.27 4.93
C VAL A 75 -1.56 10.97 5.48
N VAL A 76 -1.30 10.71 6.75
CA VAL A 76 -1.83 9.53 7.45
C VAL A 76 -2.47 9.97 8.77
N GLY A 77 -3.35 9.13 9.29
CA GLY A 77 -3.93 9.36 10.61
C GLY A 77 -2.92 9.08 11.72
N ASN A 78 -3.09 9.75 12.84
CA ASN A 78 -2.32 9.45 14.05
C ASN A 78 -3.03 8.33 14.82
N ASP A 79 -3.04 7.15 14.25
CA ASP A 79 -3.76 5.98 14.76
C ASP A 79 -3.05 4.69 14.36
N GLY A 80 -3.70 3.55 14.65
CA GLY A 80 -3.15 2.24 14.33
C GLY A 80 -2.97 2.01 12.84
N HIS A 81 -3.90 2.48 12.02
CA HIS A 81 -3.79 2.34 10.56
C HIS A 81 -2.64 3.19 10.01
N GLY A 82 -2.48 4.42 10.51
CA GLY A 82 -1.36 5.26 10.11
C GLY A 82 -0.01 4.64 10.45
N ARG A 83 0.09 4.01 11.63
CA ARG A 83 1.31 3.30 12.03
C ARG A 83 1.59 2.09 11.15
N GLN A 84 0.54 1.38 10.73
CA GLN A 84 0.70 0.24 9.82
C GLN A 84 1.18 0.70 8.44
N VAL A 85 0.64 1.79 7.92
CA VAL A 85 1.07 2.36 6.64
C VAL A 85 2.56 2.72 6.73
N ARG A 86 2.96 3.40 7.80
CA ARG A 86 4.36 3.77 8.00
C ARG A 86 5.27 2.53 8.02
N ARG A 87 4.84 1.49 8.71
CA ARG A 87 5.60 0.24 8.79
C ARG A 87 5.77 -0.41 7.43
N PHE A 88 4.70 -0.48 6.63
CA PHE A 88 4.78 -1.01 5.28
C PHE A 88 5.75 -0.20 4.42
N LEU A 89 5.72 1.13 4.53
CA LEU A 89 6.61 1.99 3.74
C LEU A 89 8.07 1.85 4.18
N GLU A 90 8.31 1.63 5.46
CA GLU A 90 9.66 1.41 5.98
C GLU A 90 10.28 0.10 5.48
N GLU A 91 9.45 -0.86 5.10
CA GLU A 91 9.91 -2.12 4.50
C GLU A 91 10.25 -1.98 3.02
N THR A 92 9.87 -0.86 2.39
CA THR A 92 10.25 -0.57 1.01
C THR A 92 11.53 0.26 1.00
N CYS A 93 12.05 0.53 -0.19
CA CYS A 93 13.24 1.37 -0.32
C CYS A 93 12.92 2.86 -0.41
N CYS A 94 11.68 3.27 -0.21
CA CYS A 94 11.30 4.68 -0.27
C CYS A 94 11.68 5.42 1.01
N VAL A 95 11.79 6.74 0.89
CA VAL A 95 11.92 7.64 2.02
C VAL A 95 10.52 8.19 2.31
N PRO A 96 9.86 7.76 3.40
CA PRO A 96 8.53 8.26 3.71
C PRO A 96 8.59 9.60 4.43
N GLU A 97 7.91 10.58 3.88
CA GLU A 97 7.70 11.89 4.48
C GLU A 97 6.20 12.02 4.76
N LEU A 98 5.76 11.46 5.87
CA LEU A 98 4.35 11.37 6.22
C LEU A 98 3.96 12.48 7.18
N VAL A 99 2.88 13.18 6.84
CA VAL A 99 2.25 14.16 7.71
C VAL A 99 1.17 13.43 8.50
N GLU A 100 1.27 13.44 9.81
CA GLU A 100 0.25 12.86 10.67
C GLU A 100 -0.83 13.89 10.94
N CYS A 101 -2.08 13.49 10.75
CA CYS A 101 -3.23 14.35 10.95
C CYS A 101 -4.21 13.64 11.89
N GLU A 102 -4.50 14.27 13.02
CA GLU A 102 -5.43 13.70 13.98
C GLU A 102 -6.85 13.73 13.41
N GLY A 103 -7.57 12.63 13.54
CA GLY A 103 -8.91 12.48 13.01
C GLY A 103 -8.99 12.25 11.50
N TYR A 104 -7.86 12.01 10.86
CA TYR A 104 -7.81 11.67 9.43
C TYR A 104 -8.01 10.17 9.22
N ASP A 105 -8.93 9.83 8.34
CA ASP A 105 -9.23 8.43 7.99
C ASP A 105 -8.70 8.06 6.62
#